data_0c31227c29d975ba0509e8c701412eaf
#
_entry.id   0c31227c29d975ba0509e8c701412eaf
#
_cell.length_a   1.000
_cell.length_b   1.000
_cell.length_c   1.000
_cell.angle_alpha   90.00
_cell.angle_beta   90.00
_cell.angle_gamma   90.00
#
_symmetry.space_group_name_H-M   'P 1'
#
loop_
_entity.id
_entity.type
_entity.pdbx_description
1 polymer ?
#
loop_
_entity_poly.entity_id
_entity_poly.type
_entity_poly.pdbx_seq_one_letter_code
_entity_poly.pdbx_strand_id
1 'polypeptide(L)'
;KAGGSSLSGLASLAGINIGSMESSSEFPPTLYPQVVNGIPFQLDLLSSQIKVGNETSNVKNYFLEKSSFNIFSTIKKYTIGLPALILSSFKDQQVSSVEFDIYSVTEDDKKLFEMLGKSLSLSINEKEGFITISYTDSNKNIAAQITQIAQNLLQEKIIEFKNRSSKEMLDFALKQYSEKKESYEKLQDERAIFVDKNINISSSLFQNKLSRIESEVNISASIVQQLASQVEQAKLQVNKDTPVFTTIKPVTIPFERSAPKRSFIVIVFGFLGIVISVGYVLIKEPAMEIIKSIKS
;
A
#
# COMPACT_ATOMS: atom_id res chain seq x y z
N LYS A 1 33.09 -16.60 21.11
CA LYS A 1 33.04 -15.48 20.19
C LYS A 1 34.14 -15.65 19.13
N ALA A 2 33.95 -16.42 18.11
CA ALA A 2 34.71 -16.40 16.86
C ALA A 2 34.03 -17.43 15.92
N GLY A 3 33.21 -17.02 15.01
CA GLY A 3 32.55 -17.93 14.05
C GLY A 3 31.78 -17.23 12.94
N GLY A 4 31.69 -15.88 12.95
CA GLY A 4 30.85 -15.16 11.98
C GLY A 4 31.56 -14.63 10.72
N SER A 5 32.89 -14.63 10.68
CA SER A 5 33.62 -13.92 9.61
C SER A 5 34.07 -14.77 8.41
N SER A 6 33.99 -16.08 8.50
CA SER A 6 34.40 -16.98 7.40
C SER A 6 33.26 -17.28 6.39
N LEU A 7 32.00 -17.18 6.81
CA LEU A 7 30.83 -17.45 5.95
C LEU A 7 30.50 -16.30 5.01
N SER A 8 30.74 -15.05 5.41
CA SER A 8 30.53 -13.88 4.55
C SER A 8 31.52 -13.80 3.38
N GLY A 9 32.72 -14.32 3.55
CA GLY A 9 33.74 -14.37 2.50
C GLY A 9 33.44 -15.36 1.37
N LEU A 10 32.83 -16.50 1.70
CA LEU A 10 32.45 -17.53 0.70
C LEU A 10 31.17 -17.14 -0.06
N ALA A 11 30.26 -16.45 0.59
CA ALA A 11 29.04 -15.94 -0.04
C ALA A 11 29.33 -14.83 -1.05
N SER A 12 30.32 -13.97 -0.78
CA SER A 12 30.74 -12.91 -1.72
C SER A 12 31.42 -13.49 -2.97
N LEU A 13 32.12 -14.61 -2.86
CA LEU A 13 32.70 -15.34 -4.00
C LEU A 13 31.66 -16.00 -4.89
N ALA A 14 30.47 -16.36 -4.34
CA ALA A 14 29.33 -16.87 -5.09
C ALA A 14 28.44 -15.74 -5.67
N GLY A 15 28.82 -14.47 -5.52
CA GLY A 15 28.05 -13.32 -5.98
C GLY A 15 26.81 -13.01 -5.12
N ILE A 16 26.69 -13.66 -3.96
CA ILE A 16 25.54 -13.49 -3.06
C ILE A 16 25.98 -12.59 -1.90
N ASN A 17 25.63 -11.34 -1.95
CA ASN A 17 25.91 -10.39 -0.86
C ASN A 17 24.87 -10.51 0.25
N ILE A 18 25.08 -11.40 1.20
CA ILE A 18 24.16 -11.67 2.33
C ILE A 18 24.15 -10.49 3.33
N GLY A 19 25.19 -9.70 3.37
CA GLY A 19 25.33 -8.59 4.34
C GLY A 19 24.43 -7.37 4.04
N SER A 20 23.93 -7.22 2.80
CA SER A 20 23.06 -6.12 2.41
C SER A 20 21.56 -6.50 2.42
N MET A 21 21.25 -7.77 2.68
CA MET A 21 19.88 -8.29 2.65
C MET A 21 19.11 -8.07 3.98
N GLU A 22 19.85 -7.80 5.06
CA GLU A 22 19.24 -7.64 6.39
C GLU A 22 18.56 -6.29 6.62
N SER A 23 18.80 -5.28 5.77
CA SER A 23 18.28 -3.93 5.99
C SER A 23 17.25 -3.41 4.96
N SER A 24 16.93 -4.18 3.90
CA SER A 24 16.09 -3.69 2.80
C SER A 24 14.63 -4.21 2.79
N SER A 25 14.25 -5.07 3.72
CA SER A 25 12.88 -5.63 3.76
C SER A 25 11.90 -4.88 4.67
N GLU A 26 12.34 -3.82 5.35
CA GLU A 26 11.40 -3.02 6.13
C GLU A 26 10.63 -2.06 5.21
N PHE A 27 9.36 -2.36 4.99
CA PHE A 27 8.43 -1.41 4.39
C PHE A 27 8.20 -0.27 5.41
N PRO A 28 8.83 0.92 5.22
CA PRO A 28 8.84 1.95 6.23
C PRO A 28 7.43 2.54 6.38
N PRO A 29 7.01 2.90 7.60
CA PRO A 29 5.70 3.51 7.85
C PRO A 29 5.45 4.77 7.02
N THR A 30 6.50 5.48 6.59
CA THR A 30 6.43 6.67 5.72
C THR A 30 5.76 6.39 4.37
N LEU A 31 5.70 5.14 3.92
CA LEU A 31 5.02 4.74 2.68
C LEU A 31 3.54 4.40 2.86
N TYR A 32 3.03 4.29 4.09
CA TYR A 32 1.63 3.94 4.33
C TYR A 32 0.62 4.95 3.75
N PRO A 33 0.88 6.27 3.72
CA PRO A 33 0.02 7.20 3.01
C PRO A 33 -0.08 6.90 1.51
N GLN A 34 0.99 6.39 0.89
CA GLN A 34 0.97 6.01 -0.52
C GLN A 34 0.10 4.77 -0.76
N VAL A 35 0.10 3.83 0.20
CA VAL A 35 -0.81 2.66 0.14
C VAL A 35 -2.26 3.12 0.19
N VAL A 36 -2.62 4.00 1.14
CA VAL A 36 -3.99 4.52 1.30
C VAL A 36 -4.44 5.34 0.08
N ASN A 37 -3.53 6.08 -0.54
CA ASN A 37 -3.81 6.85 -1.77
C ASN A 37 -3.73 5.99 -3.04
N GLY A 38 -3.29 4.75 -2.93
CA GLY A 38 -3.19 3.82 -4.05
C GLY A 38 -4.56 3.37 -4.57
N ILE A 39 -4.67 3.22 -5.90
CA ILE A 39 -5.90 2.78 -6.58
C ILE A 39 -6.45 1.47 -5.98
N PRO A 40 -5.64 0.42 -5.73
CA PRO A 40 -6.15 -0.83 -5.16
C PRO A 40 -6.84 -0.64 -3.82
N PHE A 41 -6.22 0.11 -2.91
CA PHE A 41 -6.80 0.39 -1.59
C PHE A 41 -8.13 1.15 -1.69
N GLN A 42 -8.18 2.16 -2.56
CA GLN A 42 -9.37 2.98 -2.73
C GLN A 42 -10.52 2.20 -3.35
N LEU A 43 -10.24 1.32 -4.33
CA LEU A 43 -11.25 0.44 -4.92
C LEU A 43 -11.78 -0.57 -3.90
N ASP A 44 -10.90 -1.21 -3.12
CA ASP A 44 -11.29 -2.15 -2.08
C ASP A 44 -12.14 -1.46 -0.99
N LEU A 45 -11.78 -0.24 -0.61
CA LEU A 45 -12.56 0.55 0.35
C LEU A 45 -13.94 0.95 -0.21
N LEU A 46 -14.01 1.36 -1.48
CA LEU A 46 -15.28 1.70 -2.14
C LEU A 46 -16.19 0.48 -2.33
N SER A 47 -15.64 -0.71 -2.52
CA SER A 47 -16.39 -1.96 -2.66
C SER A 47 -16.87 -2.52 -1.31
N SER A 48 -16.29 -2.05 -0.21
CA SER A 48 -16.60 -2.53 1.13
C SER A 48 -18.03 -2.22 1.55
N GLN A 49 -18.60 -3.11 2.34
CA GLN A 49 -19.99 -3.00 2.80
C GLN A 49 -20.08 -2.18 4.09
N ILE A 50 -21.07 -1.29 4.14
CA ILE A 50 -21.44 -0.48 5.30
C ILE A 50 -22.94 -0.59 5.58
N LYS A 51 -23.32 -0.37 6.83
CA LYS A 51 -24.73 -0.32 7.24
C LYS A 51 -25.22 1.13 7.28
N VAL A 52 -26.16 1.46 6.41
CA VAL A 52 -26.81 2.78 6.34
C VAL A 52 -28.22 2.63 6.92
N GLY A 53 -28.41 2.97 8.19
CA GLY A 53 -29.66 2.67 8.89
C GLY A 53 -29.87 1.17 9.07
N ASN A 54 -30.92 0.62 8.46
CA ASN A 54 -31.23 -0.81 8.49
C ASN A 54 -30.81 -1.57 7.22
N GLU A 55 -30.28 -0.87 6.23
CA GLU A 55 -29.88 -1.45 4.96
C GLU A 55 -28.35 -1.60 4.86
N THR A 56 -27.91 -2.62 4.13
CA THR A 56 -26.51 -2.81 3.81
C THR A 56 -26.25 -2.27 2.41
N SER A 57 -25.28 -1.38 2.26
CA SER A 57 -24.90 -0.79 1.00
C SER A 57 -23.37 -0.76 0.87
N ASN A 58 -22.85 -0.58 -0.34
CA ASN A 58 -21.42 -0.38 -0.55
C ASN A 58 -21.06 1.09 -0.30
N VAL A 59 -19.82 1.32 0.15
CA VAL A 59 -19.28 2.68 0.31
C VAL A 59 -19.45 3.49 -1.00
N LYS A 60 -19.20 2.88 -2.16
CA LYS A 60 -19.43 3.50 -3.48
C LYS A 60 -20.84 4.02 -3.65
N ASN A 61 -21.84 3.20 -3.39
CA ASN A 61 -23.25 3.58 -3.54
C ASN A 61 -23.65 4.69 -2.57
N TYR A 62 -23.17 4.61 -1.32
CA TYR A 62 -23.38 5.67 -0.34
C TYR A 62 -22.85 7.03 -0.83
N PHE A 63 -21.65 7.06 -1.42
CA PHE A 63 -21.10 8.29 -1.98
C PHE A 63 -21.88 8.80 -3.20
N LEU A 64 -22.32 7.91 -4.07
CA LEU A 64 -23.12 8.28 -5.25
C LEU A 64 -24.47 8.88 -4.84
N GLU A 65 -25.16 8.30 -3.87
CA GLU A 65 -26.40 8.84 -3.30
C GLU A 65 -26.17 10.21 -2.66
N LYS A 66 -25.12 10.34 -1.85
CA LYS A 66 -24.77 11.60 -1.21
C LYS A 66 -24.40 12.69 -2.21
N SER A 67 -23.77 12.36 -3.33
CA SER A 67 -23.42 13.31 -4.40
C SER A 67 -24.63 13.72 -5.23
N SER A 68 -25.62 12.84 -5.41
CA SER A 68 -26.84 13.13 -6.15
C SER A 68 -27.79 14.08 -5.41
N PHE A 69 -27.67 14.20 -4.09
CA PHE A 69 -28.46 15.15 -3.27
C PHE A 69 -28.01 16.61 -3.40
N ASN A 70 -27.01 16.91 -4.21
CA ASN A 70 -26.69 18.31 -4.57
C ASN A 70 -27.75 18.83 -5.56
N ILE A 71 -28.76 19.52 -5.04
CA ILE A 71 -29.90 20.13 -5.79
C ILE A 71 -29.40 20.91 -7.00
N PHE A 72 -28.20 21.50 -6.93
CA PHE A 72 -27.56 22.24 -8.03
C PHE A 72 -27.11 21.35 -9.19
N SER A 73 -26.68 20.10 -8.94
CA SER A 73 -26.28 19.15 -9.99
C SER A 73 -27.51 18.60 -10.70
N THR A 74 -28.61 18.43 -9.97
CA THR A 74 -29.89 17.97 -10.52
C THR A 74 -30.51 19.00 -11.44
N ILE A 75 -30.47 20.32 -11.09
CA ILE A 75 -30.93 21.40 -11.95
C ILE A 75 -30.07 21.52 -13.20
N LYS A 76 -28.73 21.42 -13.09
CA LYS A 76 -27.82 21.44 -14.23
C LYS A 76 -28.02 20.26 -15.19
N LYS A 77 -28.37 19.08 -14.66
CA LYS A 77 -28.64 17.87 -15.45
C LYS A 77 -29.95 17.98 -16.25
N TYR A 78 -30.96 18.66 -15.68
CA TYR A 78 -32.27 18.81 -16.33
C TYR A 78 -32.37 20.02 -17.26
N THR A 79 -31.55 21.07 -17.08
CA THR A 79 -31.65 22.28 -17.90
C THR A 79 -30.61 22.37 -19.03
N ILE A 80 -29.42 21.72 -18.89
CA ILE A 80 -28.33 21.87 -19.87
C ILE A 80 -27.90 20.49 -20.45
N GLY A 81 -28.31 19.36 -19.85
CA GLY A 81 -27.80 18.03 -20.14
C GLY A 81 -28.62 17.17 -21.12
N LEU A 82 -29.82 17.63 -21.55
CA LEU A 82 -30.68 16.84 -22.44
C LEU A 82 -30.07 16.44 -23.79
N PRO A 83 -29.23 17.25 -24.44
CA PRO A 83 -28.58 16.85 -25.69
C PRO A 83 -27.44 15.82 -25.49
N ALA A 84 -26.80 15.80 -24.32
CA ALA A 84 -25.63 14.93 -24.07
C ALA A 84 -26.01 13.48 -23.70
N LEU A 85 -27.20 13.26 -23.16
CA LEU A 85 -27.70 11.92 -22.80
C LEU A 85 -28.03 11.06 -24.02
N ILE A 86 -28.36 11.68 -25.15
CA ILE A 86 -28.66 10.97 -26.40
C ILE A 86 -27.37 10.51 -27.11
N LEU A 87 -26.25 11.21 -26.91
CA LEU A 87 -24.96 10.84 -27.52
C LEU A 87 -24.21 9.74 -26.73
N SER A 88 -24.48 9.56 -25.44
CA SER A 88 -23.80 8.56 -24.61
C SER A 88 -24.31 7.13 -24.83
N SER A 89 -25.48 6.96 -25.46
CA SER A 89 -26.09 5.65 -25.74
C SER A 89 -25.45 4.91 -26.93
N PHE A 90 -24.46 5.51 -27.62
CA PHE A 90 -23.82 4.93 -28.80
C PHE A 90 -22.36 4.51 -28.62
N LYS A 91 -21.90 4.39 -27.38
CA LYS A 91 -20.50 4.01 -27.11
C LYS A 91 -20.38 2.73 -26.33
N ASP A 92 -20.90 1.63 -26.89
CA ASP A 92 -20.47 0.29 -26.56
C ASP A 92 -19.37 -0.12 -27.57
N GLN A 93 -18.14 -0.01 -27.15
CA GLN A 93 -17.04 -0.74 -27.78
C GLN A 93 -16.48 -1.71 -26.77
N GLN A 94 -16.82 -2.99 -26.99
CA GLN A 94 -16.12 -4.12 -26.38
C GLN A 94 -14.64 -4.05 -26.77
N VAL A 95 -13.81 -3.77 -25.80
CA VAL A 95 -12.37 -3.99 -25.91
C VAL A 95 -12.09 -5.39 -25.36
N SER A 96 -11.63 -6.27 -26.26
CA SER A 96 -11.14 -7.61 -25.94
C SER A 96 -10.09 -7.51 -24.83
N SER A 97 -10.33 -8.18 -23.73
CA SER A 97 -9.44 -8.26 -22.58
C SER A 97 -8.17 -9.03 -22.92
N VAL A 98 -7.09 -8.32 -23.17
CA VAL A 98 -5.76 -8.83 -22.87
C VAL A 98 -5.62 -8.64 -21.36
N GLU A 99 -5.43 -9.73 -20.65
CA GLU A 99 -5.33 -9.79 -19.18
C GLU A 99 -3.99 -9.17 -18.74
N PHE A 100 -3.90 -7.84 -18.81
CA PHE A 100 -2.92 -7.08 -18.07
C PHE A 100 -3.57 -6.74 -16.73
N ASP A 101 -2.83 -6.92 -15.64
CA ASP A 101 -3.22 -6.51 -14.27
C ASP A 101 -3.28 -4.97 -14.16
N ILE A 102 -4.06 -4.34 -15.05
CA ILE A 102 -4.23 -2.90 -15.18
C ILE A 102 -5.61 -2.54 -14.64
N TYR A 103 -5.62 -1.77 -13.54
CA TYR A 103 -6.86 -1.24 -12.97
C TYR A 103 -7.53 -0.26 -13.95
N SER A 104 -8.75 -0.58 -14.35
CA SER A 104 -9.57 0.32 -15.15
C SER A 104 -10.26 1.32 -14.22
N VAL A 105 -9.89 2.59 -14.31
CA VAL A 105 -10.46 3.70 -13.52
C VAL A 105 -11.35 4.55 -14.41
N THR A 106 -12.63 4.66 -14.04
CA THR A 106 -13.58 5.54 -14.73
C THR A 106 -13.48 6.98 -14.21
N GLU A 107 -14.05 7.95 -14.97
CA GLU A 107 -14.12 9.34 -14.50
C GLU A 107 -14.92 9.49 -13.18
N ASP A 108 -15.93 8.66 -12.99
CA ASP A 108 -16.71 8.66 -11.77
C ASP A 108 -15.92 8.09 -10.60
N ASP A 109 -15.11 7.05 -10.82
CA ASP A 109 -14.20 6.54 -9.79
C ASP A 109 -13.18 7.60 -9.37
N LYS A 110 -12.64 8.37 -10.30
CA LYS A 110 -11.73 9.48 -10.00
C LYS A 110 -12.36 10.52 -9.06
N LYS A 111 -13.62 10.90 -9.32
CA LYS A 111 -14.35 11.83 -8.44
C LYS A 111 -14.55 11.23 -7.04
N LEU A 112 -14.86 9.93 -6.98
CA LEU A 112 -15.00 9.21 -5.70
C LEU A 112 -13.67 9.16 -4.93
N PHE A 113 -12.55 8.93 -5.61
CA PHE A 113 -11.21 8.96 -5.01
C PHE A 113 -10.87 10.34 -4.45
N GLU A 114 -11.20 11.42 -5.16
CA GLU A 114 -11.01 12.79 -4.66
C GLU A 114 -11.86 13.07 -3.40
N MET A 115 -13.11 12.61 -3.38
CA MET A 115 -13.99 12.75 -2.21
C MET A 115 -13.44 11.94 -1.02
N LEU A 116 -12.98 10.74 -1.28
CA LEU A 116 -12.40 9.87 -0.28
C LEU A 116 -11.12 10.47 0.30
N GLY A 117 -10.22 10.97 -0.54
CA GLY A 117 -8.96 11.60 -0.13
C GLY A 117 -9.15 12.90 0.68
N LYS A 118 -10.27 13.61 0.50
CA LYS A 118 -10.62 14.77 1.33
C LYS A 118 -11.17 14.39 2.70
N SER A 119 -11.77 13.21 2.82
CA SER A 119 -12.46 12.76 4.03
C SER A 119 -11.63 11.78 4.86
N LEU A 120 -10.80 10.96 4.20
CA LEU A 120 -9.89 10.01 4.84
C LEU A 120 -8.53 10.67 5.07
N SER A 121 -8.05 10.63 6.30
CA SER A 121 -6.74 11.16 6.69
C SER A 121 -5.94 10.10 7.42
N LEU A 122 -4.68 9.96 7.01
CA LEU A 122 -3.69 9.13 7.68
C LEU A 122 -2.53 10.01 8.12
N SER A 123 -2.20 9.99 9.40
CA SER A 123 -1.06 10.69 9.95
C SER A 123 -0.14 9.74 10.70
N ILE A 124 1.16 9.97 10.58
CA ILE A 124 2.21 9.16 11.17
C ILE A 124 2.95 10.00 12.19
N ASN A 125 3.03 9.52 13.42
CA ASN A 125 3.88 10.11 14.44
C ASN A 125 5.16 9.28 14.54
N GLU A 126 6.20 9.69 13.81
CA GLU A 126 7.48 8.98 13.78
C GLU A 126 8.19 8.98 15.14
N LYS A 127 7.95 9.99 15.99
CA LYS A 127 8.60 10.09 17.31
C LYS A 127 8.04 9.06 18.28
N GLU A 128 6.74 8.83 18.23
CA GLU A 128 6.03 7.92 19.15
C GLU A 128 5.71 6.57 18.49
N GLY A 129 5.98 6.42 17.18
CA GLY A 129 5.84 5.17 16.45
C GLY A 129 4.41 4.70 16.24
N PHE A 130 3.41 5.59 16.29
CA PHE A 130 2.02 5.21 16.02
C PHE A 130 1.46 5.89 14.77
N ILE A 131 0.43 5.27 14.21
CA ILE A 131 -0.28 5.73 13.03
C ILE A 131 -1.72 6.02 13.43
N THR A 132 -2.21 7.18 13.01
CA THR A 132 -3.61 7.57 13.22
C THR A 132 -4.32 7.59 11.88
N ILE A 133 -5.40 6.81 11.78
CA ILE A 133 -6.33 6.87 10.66
C ILE A 133 -7.63 7.51 11.14
N SER A 134 -8.18 8.42 10.34
CA SER A 134 -9.44 9.08 10.65
C SER A 134 -10.24 9.33 9.39
N TYR A 135 -11.56 9.22 9.50
CA TYR A 135 -12.48 9.52 8.42
C TYR A 135 -13.56 10.47 8.90
N THR A 136 -13.87 11.48 8.09
CA THR A 136 -14.85 12.52 8.41
C THR A 136 -16.09 12.38 7.54
N ASP A 137 -17.26 12.26 8.16
CA ASP A 137 -18.54 12.21 7.49
C ASP A 137 -19.62 13.01 8.24
N SER A 138 -20.74 13.32 7.53
CA SER A 138 -21.91 13.92 8.13
C SER A 138 -22.63 12.96 9.10
N ASN A 139 -22.53 11.66 8.83
CA ASN A 139 -23.10 10.61 9.66
C ASN A 139 -22.02 9.95 10.52
N LYS A 140 -22.14 10.11 11.83
CA LYS A 140 -21.17 9.59 12.80
C LYS A 140 -20.99 8.07 12.77
N ASN A 141 -22.06 7.31 12.47
CA ASN A 141 -22.00 5.85 12.40
C ASN A 141 -21.23 5.40 11.13
N ILE A 142 -21.46 6.08 10.01
CA ILE A 142 -20.73 5.83 8.76
C ILE A 142 -19.26 6.20 8.92
N ALA A 143 -18.99 7.35 9.58
CA ALA A 143 -17.61 7.74 9.87
C ALA A 143 -16.83 6.66 10.63
N ALA A 144 -17.45 6.10 11.68
CA ALA A 144 -16.83 5.01 12.45
C ALA A 144 -16.64 3.73 11.63
N GLN A 145 -17.66 3.31 10.86
CA GLN A 145 -17.59 2.10 10.04
C GLN A 145 -16.48 2.22 8.97
N ILE A 146 -16.43 3.32 8.21
CA ILE A 146 -15.42 3.53 7.18
C ILE A 146 -14.02 3.61 7.80
N THR A 147 -13.86 4.25 8.97
CA THR A 147 -12.58 4.27 9.68
C THR A 147 -12.12 2.86 10.06
N GLN A 148 -13.03 2.02 10.58
CA GLN A 148 -12.72 0.63 10.94
C GLN A 148 -12.34 -0.21 9.73
N ILE A 149 -13.08 -0.08 8.64
CA ILE A 149 -12.80 -0.78 7.38
C ILE A 149 -11.44 -0.34 6.83
N ALA A 150 -11.18 0.97 6.78
CA ALA A 150 -9.92 1.52 6.31
C ALA A 150 -8.73 1.08 7.18
N GLN A 151 -8.91 0.96 8.51
CA GLN A 151 -7.90 0.42 9.41
C GLN A 151 -7.59 -1.04 9.08
N ASN A 152 -8.62 -1.88 8.97
CA ASN A 152 -8.45 -3.30 8.69
C ASN A 152 -7.80 -3.52 7.31
N LEU A 153 -8.26 -2.80 6.30
CA LEU A 153 -7.74 -2.87 4.94
C LEU A 153 -6.27 -2.41 4.87
N LEU A 154 -5.91 -1.35 5.60
CA LEU A 154 -4.51 -0.90 5.67
C LEU A 154 -3.62 -1.96 6.31
N GLN A 155 -4.06 -2.59 7.40
CA GLN A 155 -3.33 -3.68 8.03
C GLN A 155 -3.14 -4.85 7.07
N GLU A 156 -4.20 -5.27 6.39
CA GLU A 156 -4.18 -6.34 5.40
C GLU A 156 -3.19 -6.05 4.26
N LYS A 157 -3.25 -4.86 3.65
CA LYS A 157 -2.35 -4.47 2.55
C LYS A 157 -0.89 -4.39 2.99
N ILE A 158 -0.61 -3.92 4.19
CA ILE A 158 0.77 -3.89 4.71
C ILE A 158 1.28 -5.32 4.96
N ILE A 159 0.46 -6.19 5.53
CA ILE A 159 0.79 -7.60 5.73
C ILE A 159 1.04 -8.30 4.39
N GLU A 160 0.15 -8.10 3.41
CA GLU A 160 0.29 -8.64 2.06
C GLU A 160 1.60 -8.18 1.41
N PHE A 161 1.90 -6.88 1.48
CA PHE A 161 3.11 -6.33 0.89
C PHE A 161 4.38 -6.89 1.54
N LYS A 162 4.43 -6.93 2.87
CA LYS A 162 5.57 -7.52 3.59
C LYS A 162 5.74 -9.01 3.29
N ASN A 163 4.65 -9.77 3.32
CA ASN A 163 4.70 -11.19 3.05
C ASN A 163 5.05 -11.52 1.60
N ARG A 164 4.69 -10.64 0.64
CA ARG A 164 5.04 -10.85 -0.77
C ARG A 164 6.55 -10.90 -0.96
N SER A 165 7.28 -9.90 -0.48
CA SER A 165 8.74 -9.84 -0.60
C SER A 165 9.42 -11.06 0.04
N SER A 166 9.01 -11.42 1.25
CA SER A 166 9.58 -12.57 1.97
C SER A 166 9.24 -13.91 1.30
N LYS A 167 8.05 -14.04 0.71
CA LYS A 167 7.67 -15.21 -0.09
C LYS A 167 8.48 -15.31 -1.38
N GLU A 168 8.64 -14.21 -2.11
CA GLU A 168 9.48 -14.18 -3.32
C GLU A 168 10.93 -14.58 -3.01
N MET A 169 11.46 -14.13 -1.86
CA MET A 169 12.78 -14.51 -1.39
C MET A 169 12.86 -16.00 -1.03
N LEU A 170 11.83 -16.54 -0.37
CA LEU A 170 11.73 -17.96 -0.06
C LEU A 170 11.65 -18.81 -1.35
N ASP A 171 10.83 -18.40 -2.31
CA ASP A 171 10.66 -19.12 -3.58
C ASP A 171 11.99 -19.12 -4.37
N PHE A 172 12.71 -17.99 -4.38
CA PHE A 172 14.03 -17.91 -4.97
C PHE A 172 15.03 -18.88 -4.29
N ALA A 173 15.08 -18.87 -2.95
CA ALA A 173 15.95 -19.75 -2.18
C ALA A 173 15.64 -21.23 -2.43
N LEU A 174 14.34 -21.61 -2.46
CA LEU A 174 13.88 -22.96 -2.76
C LEU A 174 14.30 -23.40 -4.17
N LYS A 175 14.15 -22.52 -5.15
CA LYS A 175 14.54 -22.80 -6.53
C LYS A 175 16.06 -23.05 -6.62
N GLN A 176 16.87 -22.17 -6.04
CA GLN A 176 18.33 -22.35 -6.02
C GLN A 176 18.76 -23.65 -5.31
N TYR A 177 18.12 -23.95 -4.18
CA TYR A 177 18.37 -25.20 -3.44
C TYR A 177 18.02 -26.44 -4.29
N SER A 178 16.87 -26.46 -4.94
CA SER A 178 16.45 -27.60 -5.75
C SER A 178 17.37 -27.84 -6.96
N GLU A 179 17.77 -26.76 -7.67
CA GLU A 179 18.68 -26.83 -8.81
C GLU A 179 20.08 -27.37 -8.40
N LYS A 180 20.61 -26.86 -7.29
CA LYS A 180 21.93 -27.28 -6.79
C LYS A 180 21.91 -28.67 -6.18
N LYS A 181 20.82 -29.07 -5.55
CA LYS A 181 20.63 -30.44 -5.04
C LYS A 181 20.61 -31.46 -6.18
N GLU A 182 19.87 -31.19 -7.25
CA GLU A 182 19.87 -32.05 -8.44
C GLU A 182 21.26 -32.17 -9.08
N SER A 183 22.00 -31.05 -9.15
CA SER A 183 23.37 -31.06 -9.66
C SER A 183 24.31 -31.89 -8.77
N TYR A 184 24.15 -31.80 -7.46
CA TYR A 184 24.91 -32.60 -6.50
C TYR A 184 24.62 -34.09 -6.62
N GLU A 185 23.35 -34.46 -6.74
CA GLU A 185 22.93 -35.88 -6.94
C GLU A 185 23.55 -36.47 -8.23
N LYS A 186 23.54 -35.69 -9.34
CA LYS A 186 24.21 -36.07 -10.59
C LYS A 186 25.72 -36.30 -10.42
N LEU A 187 26.41 -35.42 -9.69
CA LEU A 187 27.82 -35.57 -9.39
C LEU A 187 28.12 -36.83 -8.53
N GLN A 188 27.23 -37.16 -7.59
CA GLN A 188 27.35 -38.40 -6.81
C GLN A 188 27.20 -39.62 -7.69
N ASP A 189 26.23 -39.64 -8.61
CA ASP A 189 26.04 -40.73 -9.57
C ASP A 189 27.25 -40.84 -10.51
N GLU A 190 27.78 -39.74 -11.03
CA GLU A 190 28.99 -39.73 -11.86
C GLU A 190 30.19 -40.33 -11.10
N ARG A 191 30.36 -39.95 -9.83
CA ARG A 191 31.41 -40.52 -8.96
C ARG A 191 31.22 -42.04 -8.82
N ALA A 192 29.99 -42.50 -8.53
CA ALA A 192 29.70 -43.93 -8.34
C ALA A 192 30.00 -44.70 -9.63
N ILE A 193 29.50 -44.24 -10.78
CA ILE A 193 29.75 -44.86 -12.09
C ILE A 193 31.27 -44.87 -12.42
N PHE A 194 31.97 -43.79 -12.11
CA PHE A 194 33.43 -43.74 -12.35
C PHE A 194 34.19 -44.78 -11.51
N VAL A 195 33.87 -44.94 -10.24
CA VAL A 195 34.44 -45.92 -9.35
C VAL A 195 34.14 -47.36 -9.82
N ASP A 196 32.88 -47.65 -10.12
CA ASP A 196 32.45 -48.97 -10.56
C ASP A 196 33.12 -49.43 -11.87
N LYS A 197 33.23 -48.51 -12.84
CA LYS A 197 33.89 -48.81 -14.13
C LYS A 197 35.40 -49.07 -14.00
N ASN A 198 36.04 -48.62 -12.94
CA ASN A 198 37.49 -48.67 -12.79
C ASN A 198 37.96 -49.42 -11.55
N ILE A 199 37.16 -50.36 -11.06
CA ILE A 199 37.35 -51.07 -9.77
C ILE A 199 38.70 -51.77 -9.64
N ASN A 200 39.31 -52.14 -10.77
CA ASN A 200 40.59 -52.86 -10.82
C ASN A 200 41.76 -51.98 -11.31
N ILE A 201 41.59 -50.69 -11.47
CA ILE A 201 42.59 -49.79 -12.02
C ILE A 201 43.21 -48.98 -10.89
N SER A 202 44.53 -49.15 -10.67
CA SER A 202 45.33 -48.41 -9.66
C SER A 202 46.35 -47.52 -10.32
N SER A 203 45.97 -46.72 -11.33
CA SER A 203 46.84 -45.79 -11.97
C SER A 203 46.83 -44.40 -11.33
N SER A 204 47.92 -43.68 -11.41
CA SER A 204 48.00 -42.27 -10.92
C SER A 204 46.97 -41.33 -11.60
N LEU A 205 46.66 -41.61 -12.88
CA LEU A 205 45.63 -40.86 -13.62
C LEU A 205 44.24 -41.13 -13.05
N PHE A 206 43.92 -42.38 -12.69
CA PHE A 206 42.67 -42.71 -12.03
C PHE A 206 42.54 -42.00 -10.68
N GLN A 207 43.61 -42.07 -9.85
CA GLN A 207 43.60 -41.42 -8.54
C GLN A 207 43.41 -39.91 -8.65
N ASN A 208 44.08 -39.24 -9.57
CA ASN A 208 43.91 -37.81 -9.82
C ASN A 208 42.51 -37.46 -10.27
N LYS A 209 41.91 -38.26 -11.18
CA LYS A 209 40.54 -38.00 -11.66
C LYS A 209 39.50 -38.25 -10.57
N LEU A 210 39.66 -39.28 -9.79
CA LEU A 210 38.81 -39.59 -8.65
C LEU A 210 38.85 -38.45 -7.62
N SER A 211 40.05 -38.01 -7.26
CA SER A 211 40.25 -36.89 -6.30
C SER A 211 39.56 -35.59 -6.78
N ARG A 212 39.60 -35.30 -8.10
CA ARG A 212 38.88 -34.13 -8.66
C ARG A 212 37.39 -34.26 -8.51
N ILE A 213 36.82 -35.43 -8.88
CA ILE A 213 35.38 -35.69 -8.74
C ILE A 213 34.98 -35.58 -7.26
N GLU A 214 35.74 -36.16 -6.34
CA GLU A 214 35.50 -36.05 -4.91
C GLU A 214 35.55 -34.63 -4.39
N SER A 215 36.49 -33.82 -4.89
CA SER A 215 36.53 -32.40 -4.56
C SER A 215 35.29 -31.65 -5.05
N GLU A 216 34.82 -31.92 -6.27
CA GLU A 216 33.61 -31.32 -6.84
C GLU A 216 32.37 -31.74 -6.06
N VAL A 217 32.23 -33.02 -5.67
CA VAL A 217 31.16 -33.52 -4.81
C VAL A 217 31.16 -32.81 -3.45
N ASN A 218 32.33 -32.67 -2.81
CA ASN A 218 32.45 -32.01 -1.51
C ASN A 218 32.10 -30.51 -1.57
N ILE A 219 32.55 -29.81 -2.63
CA ILE A 219 32.15 -28.40 -2.84
C ILE A 219 30.66 -28.28 -3.07
N SER A 220 30.08 -29.14 -3.92
CA SER A 220 28.64 -29.15 -4.21
C SER A 220 27.82 -29.45 -2.97
N ALA A 221 28.25 -30.43 -2.14
CA ALA A 221 27.63 -30.75 -0.85
C ALA A 221 27.59 -29.54 0.08
N SER A 222 28.70 -28.81 0.18
CA SER A 222 28.79 -27.61 1.02
C SER A 222 27.85 -26.51 0.53
N ILE A 223 27.73 -26.32 -0.79
CA ILE A 223 26.79 -25.36 -1.39
C ILE A 223 25.33 -25.75 -1.07
N VAL A 224 24.97 -27.02 -1.25
CA VAL A 224 23.62 -27.53 -0.94
C VAL A 224 23.29 -27.32 0.54
N GLN A 225 24.23 -27.61 1.44
CA GLN A 225 24.03 -27.37 2.88
C GLN A 225 23.83 -25.89 3.21
N GLN A 226 24.58 -25.00 2.59
CA GLN A 226 24.44 -23.56 2.76
C GLN A 226 23.08 -23.06 2.24
N LEU A 227 22.66 -23.54 1.06
CA LEU A 227 21.34 -23.17 0.51
C LEU A 227 20.20 -23.73 1.35
N ALA A 228 20.32 -24.92 1.91
CA ALA A 228 19.34 -25.46 2.87
C ALA A 228 19.19 -24.53 4.09
N SER A 229 20.32 -24.02 4.62
CA SER A 229 20.26 -23.05 5.72
C SER A 229 19.60 -21.73 5.30
N GLN A 230 19.85 -21.24 4.08
CA GLN A 230 19.18 -20.04 3.56
C GLN A 230 17.65 -20.24 3.40
N VAL A 231 17.23 -21.42 2.92
CA VAL A 231 15.80 -21.77 2.85
C VAL A 231 15.14 -21.70 4.23
N GLU A 232 15.79 -22.28 5.25
CA GLU A 232 15.25 -22.22 6.61
C GLU A 232 15.22 -20.78 7.16
N GLN A 233 16.22 -19.97 6.87
CA GLN A 233 16.23 -18.54 7.24
C GLN A 233 15.10 -17.78 6.52
N ALA A 234 14.89 -18.01 5.22
CA ALA A 234 13.82 -17.38 4.47
C ALA A 234 12.42 -17.79 4.99
N LYS A 235 12.22 -19.06 5.37
CA LYS A 235 10.99 -19.54 6.03
C LYS A 235 10.74 -18.81 7.35
N LEU A 236 11.78 -18.68 8.17
CA LEU A 236 11.69 -17.92 9.43
C LEU A 236 11.36 -16.46 9.19
N GLN A 237 11.89 -15.85 8.11
CA GLN A 237 11.60 -14.48 7.73
C GLN A 237 10.13 -14.29 7.34
N VAL A 238 9.57 -15.16 6.51
CA VAL A 238 8.13 -15.14 6.18
C VAL A 238 7.26 -15.18 7.45
N ASN A 239 7.64 -15.99 8.44
CA ASN A 239 6.91 -16.07 9.70
C ASN A 239 7.08 -14.83 10.58
N LYS A 240 8.24 -14.18 10.55
CA LYS A 240 8.52 -12.94 11.32
C LYS A 240 7.87 -11.71 10.71
N ASP A 241 7.77 -11.65 9.39
CA ASP A 241 7.27 -10.48 8.67
C ASP A 241 5.75 -10.33 8.70
N THR A 242 5.04 -11.21 9.39
CA THR A 242 3.63 -11.01 9.71
C THR A 242 3.54 -9.96 10.84
N PRO A 243 3.41 -8.66 10.54
CA PRO A 243 3.40 -7.64 11.57
C PRO A 243 2.16 -7.79 12.44
N VAL A 244 2.36 -7.78 13.75
CA VAL A 244 1.25 -7.71 14.71
C VAL A 244 0.93 -6.24 14.92
N PHE A 245 -0.16 -5.76 14.30
CA PHE A 245 -0.66 -4.41 14.59
C PHE A 245 -1.44 -4.41 15.89
N THR A 246 -0.98 -3.63 16.86
CA THR A 246 -1.71 -3.42 18.09
C THR A 246 -2.52 -2.13 18.02
N THR A 247 -3.83 -2.24 18.17
CA THR A 247 -4.72 -1.07 18.21
C THR A 247 -4.63 -0.41 19.57
N ILE A 248 -3.96 0.75 19.63
CA ILE A 248 -3.81 1.54 20.88
C ILE A 248 -5.15 2.20 21.24
N LYS A 249 -5.82 2.78 20.23
CA LYS A 249 -7.11 3.44 20.38
C LYS A 249 -8.11 2.86 19.39
N PRO A 250 -9.08 2.05 19.85
CA PRO A 250 -10.08 1.47 18.95
C PRO A 250 -10.99 2.56 18.36
N VAL A 251 -11.55 2.27 17.19
CA VAL A 251 -12.50 3.17 16.55
C VAL A 251 -13.74 3.30 17.42
N THR A 252 -14.15 4.53 17.66
CA THR A 252 -15.35 4.85 18.45
C THR A 252 -16.26 5.78 17.65
N ILE A 253 -17.56 5.67 17.90
CA ILE A 253 -18.53 6.61 17.33
C ILE A 253 -18.31 7.98 17.98
N PRO A 254 -18.03 9.05 17.21
CA PRO A 254 -17.72 10.36 17.77
C PRO A 254 -18.95 10.97 18.47
N PHE A 255 -18.71 11.54 19.66
CA PHE A 255 -19.72 12.28 20.39
C PHE A 255 -19.82 13.74 19.91
N GLU A 256 -18.69 14.33 19.54
CA GLU A 256 -18.58 15.73 19.14
C GLU A 256 -18.31 15.87 17.63
N ARG A 257 -18.73 17.03 17.11
CA ARG A 257 -18.49 17.39 15.71
C ARG A 257 -17.10 17.99 15.55
N SER A 258 -16.31 17.47 14.61
CA SER A 258 -14.98 18.03 14.29
C SER A 258 -15.06 19.34 13.48
N ALA A 259 -16.13 19.49 12.65
CA ALA A 259 -16.32 20.65 11.78
C ALA A 259 -17.83 20.89 11.54
N PRO A 260 -18.24 22.15 11.17
CA PRO A 260 -17.48 23.39 11.25
C PRO A 260 -17.39 23.91 12.69
N LYS A 261 -16.29 24.59 13.05
CA LYS A 261 -16.13 25.25 14.35
C LYS A 261 -17.00 26.52 14.42
N ARG A 262 -18.26 26.35 14.78
CA ARG A 262 -19.31 27.42 14.74
C ARG A 262 -18.90 28.66 15.52
N SER A 263 -18.32 28.48 16.71
CA SER A 263 -17.86 29.59 17.55
C SER A 263 -16.79 30.43 16.83
N PHE A 264 -15.85 29.83 16.13
CA PHE A 264 -14.83 30.54 15.37
C PHE A 264 -15.44 31.33 14.20
N ILE A 265 -16.41 30.72 13.49
CA ILE A 265 -17.12 31.41 12.40
C ILE A 265 -17.82 32.68 12.93
N VAL A 266 -18.53 32.59 14.05
CA VAL A 266 -19.23 33.74 14.65
C VAL A 266 -18.24 34.83 15.04
N ILE A 267 -17.10 34.48 15.62
CA ILE A 267 -16.06 35.45 16.00
C ILE A 267 -15.51 36.18 14.75
N VAL A 268 -15.19 35.41 13.69
CA VAL A 268 -14.66 35.98 12.44
C VAL A 268 -15.67 36.94 11.79
N PHE A 269 -16.95 36.51 11.67
CA PHE A 269 -17.98 37.37 11.09
C PHE A 269 -18.30 38.58 11.97
N GLY A 270 -18.27 38.42 13.30
CA GLY A 270 -18.40 39.54 14.24
C GLY A 270 -17.30 40.59 14.07
N PHE A 271 -16.05 40.12 13.99
CA PHE A 271 -14.91 41.02 13.74
C PHE A 271 -15.02 41.72 12.37
N LEU A 272 -15.37 40.99 11.32
CA LEU A 272 -15.61 41.57 9.99
C LEU A 272 -16.71 42.63 10.02
N GLY A 273 -17.81 42.38 10.74
CA GLY A 273 -18.89 43.34 10.92
C GLY A 273 -18.43 44.63 11.58
N ILE A 274 -17.59 44.55 12.62
CA ILE A 274 -17.01 45.72 13.29
C ILE A 274 -16.12 46.49 12.30
N VAL A 275 -15.22 45.82 11.58
CA VAL A 275 -14.32 46.46 10.60
C VAL A 275 -15.10 47.21 9.51
N ILE A 276 -16.13 46.56 8.96
CA ILE A 276 -17.01 47.14 7.95
C ILE A 276 -17.77 48.35 8.52
N SER A 277 -18.29 48.26 9.74
CA SER A 277 -19.01 49.34 10.40
C SER A 277 -18.13 50.58 10.62
N VAL A 278 -16.92 50.37 11.16
CA VAL A 278 -15.94 51.45 11.36
C VAL A 278 -15.54 52.05 10.02
N GLY A 279 -15.24 51.23 9.01
CA GLY A 279 -14.93 51.71 7.66
C GLY A 279 -16.04 52.55 7.04
N TYR A 280 -17.31 52.10 7.20
CA TYR A 280 -18.47 52.86 6.73
C TYR A 280 -18.58 54.24 7.40
N VAL A 281 -18.40 54.33 8.71
CA VAL A 281 -18.44 55.58 9.46
C VAL A 281 -17.35 56.53 8.99
N LEU A 282 -16.12 56.04 8.81
CA LEU A 282 -14.98 56.86 8.36
C LEU A 282 -15.13 57.38 6.92
N ILE A 283 -15.77 56.64 6.05
CA ILE A 283 -15.93 56.99 4.63
C ILE A 283 -17.17 57.89 4.43
N LYS A 284 -18.19 57.76 5.27
CA LYS A 284 -19.45 58.50 5.13
C LYS A 284 -19.28 60.03 5.14
N GLU A 285 -18.47 60.58 6.04
CA GLU A 285 -18.27 62.02 6.14
C GLU A 285 -17.53 62.62 4.92
N PRO A 286 -16.34 62.12 4.50
CA PRO A 286 -15.67 62.68 3.33
C PRO A 286 -16.44 62.37 2.02
N ALA A 287 -17.16 61.28 1.92
CA ALA A 287 -17.98 61.00 0.74
C ALA A 287 -19.16 62.01 0.60
N MET A 288 -19.78 62.40 1.70
CA MET A 288 -20.86 63.37 1.69
C MET A 288 -20.33 64.84 1.35
N GLU A 289 -19.10 65.18 1.75
CA GLU A 289 -18.47 66.47 1.36
C GLU A 289 -18.16 66.46 -0.14
N ILE A 290 -17.62 65.43 -0.69
CA ILE A 290 -17.35 65.30 -2.13
C ILE A 290 -18.64 65.43 -2.94
N ILE A 291 -19.70 64.70 -2.53
CA ILE A 291 -21.01 64.76 -3.21
C ILE A 291 -21.63 66.20 -3.15
N LYS A 292 -21.47 66.92 -2.02
CA LYS A 292 -21.91 68.30 -1.91
C LYS A 292 -21.11 69.24 -2.80
N SER A 293 -19.79 69.06 -2.94
CA SER A 293 -18.93 69.88 -3.80
C SER A 293 -19.19 69.68 -5.31
N ILE A 294 -19.66 68.46 -5.71
CA ILE A 294 -20.01 68.20 -7.11
C ILE A 294 -21.38 68.79 -7.47
N LYS A 295 -22.25 69.03 -6.49
CA LYS A 295 -23.61 69.49 -6.70
C LYS A 295 -23.79 71.04 -6.57
N SER A 296 -22.72 71.76 -6.17
CA SER A 296 -22.59 73.20 -6.16
C SER A 296 -21.84 73.67 -7.40
#